data_cc789834b69ce06688cfc472992ec1b3
#
_entry.id   cc789834b69ce06688cfc472992ec1b3
#
_cell.length_a   1.000
_cell.length_b   1.000
_cell.length_c   1.000
_cell.angle_alpha   90.00
_cell.angle_beta   90.00
_cell.angle_gamma   90.00
#
_symmetry.space_group_name_H-M   'P 1'
#
loop_
_entity.id
_entity.type
_entity.pdbx_description
1 polymer ?
#
loop_
_entity_poly.entity_id
_entity_poly.type
_entity_poly.pdbx_seq_one_letter_code
_entity_poly.pdbx_strand_id
1 'polypeptide(L)'
;MMAQTKKRRINRKKQIKRLSLLALIIVLIIFLFVSNFNRMRLWIKGYGFSEQNILLRLDKSWLNEYLELDSALDLETWDTVENDHHYIDYVNYSSNHDVSNEQVVQYVDSFYELYGQLEQAGFSIETCRELMDSLTIDDFQAIVDAGYKYEDIQGYLDINGVIVSDIAAYIDSGLDPLDAVMNVSYPFIDSQNTITTNYQIMEPDDLLVLVKHGFGVSSDYVPDDLVSTNIMVSDSNPDPRLRKEAAEALEKMAEDASKEGYTLAINSAYRSYEDQQAVYDEYFAMYDPVTAASLVAVPGYSEHQLGLSVDLTCKDVIDGVYGVFGDSPDYDWTIAHAHEYGFILRYPEDKTAITGTANEPWHYRYVGVEAATEIYEKGWTLEEYIQHHGFTYDLRV
;
A
#
# COMPACT_ATOMS: atom_id res chain seq x y z
N MET A 1 36.67 80.10 42.51
CA MET A 1 35.36 79.40 42.44
C MET A 1 34.84 79.22 41.02
N MET A 2 35.05 80.14 40.07
CA MET A 2 34.54 80.03 38.66
C MET A 2 35.22 78.94 37.80
N ALA A 3 36.49 78.58 38.01
CA ALA A 3 37.21 77.58 37.21
C ALA A 3 36.78 76.13 37.51
N GLN A 4 36.36 75.82 38.75
CA GLN A 4 35.87 74.49 39.12
C GLN A 4 34.47 74.19 38.61
N THR A 5 33.57 75.20 38.49
CA THR A 5 32.24 75.07 37.94
C THR A 5 32.26 74.85 36.43
N LYS A 6 33.20 75.40 35.68
CA LYS A 6 33.36 75.22 34.24
C LYS A 6 33.88 73.82 33.90
N LYS A 7 34.79 73.25 34.69
CA LYS A 7 35.32 71.91 34.54
C LYS A 7 34.25 70.82 34.84
N ARG A 8 33.39 71.02 35.86
CA ARG A 8 32.27 70.15 36.18
C ARG A 8 31.18 70.16 35.06
N ARG A 9 30.91 71.32 34.49
CA ARG A 9 29.90 71.43 33.37
C ARG A 9 30.40 70.80 32.08
N ILE A 10 31.69 70.90 31.74
CA ILE A 10 32.32 70.24 30.58
C ILE A 10 32.34 68.72 30.76
N ASN A 11 32.61 68.21 31.95
CA ASN A 11 32.56 66.78 32.23
C ASN A 11 31.12 66.23 32.15
N ARG A 12 30.12 66.95 32.61
CA ARG A 12 28.73 66.56 32.54
C ARG A 12 28.20 66.50 31.08
N LYS A 13 28.60 67.46 30.24
CA LYS A 13 28.30 67.44 28.79
C LYS A 13 29.02 66.29 28.09
N LYS A 14 30.26 65.97 28.44
CA LYS A 14 30.93 64.76 27.90
C LYS A 14 30.32 63.48 28.36
N GLN A 15 29.87 63.40 29.61
CA GLN A 15 29.13 62.23 30.12
C GLN A 15 27.75 62.03 29.42
N ILE A 16 27.00 63.13 29.23
CA ILE A 16 25.69 63.09 28.50
C ILE A 16 25.92 62.64 27.07
N LYS A 17 26.94 63.17 26.35
CA LYS A 17 27.24 62.69 24.99
C LYS A 17 27.65 61.21 24.93
N ARG A 18 28.41 60.73 25.94
CA ARG A 18 28.78 59.30 26.03
C ARG A 18 27.54 58.42 26.30
N LEU A 19 26.64 58.84 27.19
CA LEU A 19 25.39 58.13 27.48
C LEU A 19 24.43 58.15 26.29
N SER A 20 24.33 59.29 25.56
CA SER A 20 23.52 59.37 24.34
C SER A 20 24.06 58.48 23.21
N LEU A 21 25.39 58.40 23.06
CA LEU A 21 26.04 57.50 22.10
C LEU A 21 25.81 56.03 22.48
N LEU A 22 25.92 55.70 23.76
CA LEU A 22 25.66 54.34 24.25
C LEU A 22 24.20 53.96 24.04
N ALA A 23 23.27 54.86 24.34
CA ALA A 23 21.83 54.64 24.06
C ALA A 23 21.54 54.43 22.57
N LEU A 24 22.20 55.24 21.69
CA LEU A 24 22.05 55.06 20.25
C LEU A 24 22.60 53.70 19.77
N ILE A 25 23.75 53.26 20.32
CA ILE A 25 24.33 51.94 20.02
C ILE A 25 23.41 50.83 20.49
N ILE A 26 22.84 50.95 21.70
CA ILE A 26 21.87 49.95 22.21
C ILE A 26 20.63 49.91 21.32
N VAL A 27 20.05 51.03 20.91
CA VAL A 27 18.91 51.09 19.99
C VAL A 27 19.27 50.48 18.66
N LEU A 28 20.46 50.72 18.12
CA LEU A 28 20.93 50.13 16.87
C LEU A 28 21.08 48.60 16.99
N ILE A 29 21.66 48.14 18.11
CA ILE A 29 21.78 46.70 18.38
C ILE A 29 20.38 46.03 18.47
N ILE A 30 19.48 46.66 19.21
CA ILE A 30 18.08 46.15 19.30
C ILE A 30 17.43 46.12 17.93
N PHE A 31 17.59 47.19 17.15
CA PHE A 31 17.06 47.25 15.79
C PHE A 31 17.62 46.15 14.87
N LEU A 32 18.95 45.96 14.90
CA LEU A 32 19.62 44.89 14.15
C LEU A 32 19.20 43.51 14.62
N PHE A 33 18.99 43.31 15.91
CA PHE A 33 18.52 42.06 16.48
C PHE A 33 17.08 41.77 16.03
N VAL A 34 16.17 42.75 16.16
CA VAL A 34 14.75 42.59 15.77
C VAL A 34 14.62 42.38 14.26
N SER A 35 15.37 43.17 13.43
CA SER A 35 15.30 43.03 11.97
C SER A 35 15.91 41.73 11.43
N ASN A 36 16.75 41.04 12.19
CA ASN A 36 17.37 39.76 11.81
C ASN A 36 16.93 38.61 12.71
N PHE A 37 15.85 38.78 13.46
CA PHE A 37 15.41 37.76 14.44
C PHE A 37 15.16 36.41 13.82
N ASN A 38 14.39 36.35 12.74
CA ASN A 38 14.10 35.09 12.05
C ASN A 38 15.34 34.49 11.38
N ARG A 39 16.22 35.33 10.82
CA ARG A 39 17.50 34.87 10.26
C ARG A 39 18.36 34.20 11.33
N MET A 40 18.41 34.77 12.54
CA MET A 40 19.12 34.16 13.66
C MET A 40 18.51 32.85 14.13
N ARG A 41 17.17 32.75 14.16
CA ARG A 41 16.48 31.51 14.49
C ARG A 41 16.82 30.41 13.47
N LEU A 42 16.76 30.71 12.17
CA LEU A 42 17.12 29.77 11.09
C LEU A 42 18.60 29.37 11.20
N TRP A 43 19.51 30.30 11.52
CA TRP A 43 20.90 29.96 11.73
C TRP A 43 21.11 29.00 12.91
N ILE A 44 20.39 29.18 14.01
CA ILE A 44 20.40 28.25 15.16
C ILE A 44 19.93 26.86 14.78
N LYS A 45 18.99 26.77 13.86
CA LYS A 45 18.48 25.48 13.31
C LYS A 45 19.48 24.79 12.37
N GLY A 46 20.49 25.53 11.88
CA GLY A 46 21.53 25.00 11.00
C GLY A 46 21.44 25.43 9.53
N TYR A 47 20.44 26.24 9.15
CA TYR A 47 20.30 26.72 7.77
C TYR A 47 21.45 27.65 7.37
N GLY A 48 22.05 27.39 6.19
CA GLY A 48 23.04 28.23 5.55
C GLY A 48 22.48 29.59 5.08
N PHE A 49 23.34 30.51 4.66
CA PHE A 49 22.90 31.86 4.30
C PHE A 49 22.02 31.93 3.07
N SER A 50 22.27 31.06 2.07
CA SER A 50 21.44 30.90 0.85
C SER A 50 20.05 30.39 1.21
N GLU A 51 19.99 29.31 1.99
CA GLU A 51 18.74 28.70 2.45
C GLU A 51 17.88 29.65 3.29
N GLN A 52 18.53 30.43 4.19
CA GLN A 52 17.85 31.48 4.93
C GLN A 52 17.20 32.53 4.00
N ASN A 53 17.83 32.85 2.87
CA ASN A 53 17.25 33.80 1.91
C ASN A 53 16.04 33.23 1.19
N ILE A 54 16.00 31.93 0.96
CA ILE A 54 14.84 31.22 0.40
C ILE A 54 13.71 31.28 1.43
N LEU A 55 13.95 30.74 2.63
CA LEU A 55 12.92 30.62 3.67
C LEU A 55 12.33 31.96 4.13
N LEU A 56 13.14 33.03 4.14
CA LEU A 56 12.67 34.36 4.52
C LEU A 56 11.77 35.03 3.48
N ARG A 57 11.58 34.44 2.30
CA ARG A 57 10.60 34.88 1.29
C ARG A 57 9.23 34.24 1.48
N LEU A 58 9.17 33.15 2.25
CA LEU A 58 7.92 32.47 2.55
C LEU A 58 7.00 33.34 3.42
N ASP A 59 5.71 33.10 3.32
CA ASP A 59 4.75 33.68 4.23
C ASP A 59 5.04 33.26 5.66
N LYS A 60 4.59 34.08 6.61
CA LYS A 60 4.92 33.89 8.02
C LYS A 60 4.46 32.54 8.60
N SER A 61 3.34 32.03 8.12
CA SER A 61 2.81 30.70 8.50
C SER A 61 3.81 29.62 8.11
N TRP A 62 4.15 29.53 6.84
CA TRP A 62 5.10 28.57 6.30
C TRP A 62 6.50 28.71 6.93
N LEU A 63 7.03 29.94 7.06
CA LEU A 63 8.31 30.15 7.73
C LEU A 63 8.32 29.60 9.16
N ASN A 64 7.20 29.69 9.89
CA ASN A 64 7.14 29.17 11.25
C ASN A 64 7.27 27.65 11.29
N GLU A 65 6.74 26.90 10.35
CA GLU A 65 6.94 25.44 10.29
C GLU A 65 8.42 25.08 10.24
N TYR A 66 9.21 25.72 9.36
CA TYR A 66 10.67 25.50 9.31
C TYR A 66 11.39 25.89 10.61
N LEU A 67 10.89 26.90 11.32
CA LEU A 67 11.43 27.33 12.59
C LEU A 67 11.05 26.40 13.76
N GLU A 68 10.05 25.55 13.61
CA GLU A 68 9.61 24.55 14.58
C GLU A 68 10.32 23.21 14.42
N LEU A 69 10.87 22.90 13.23
CA LEU A 69 11.66 21.68 13.01
C LEU A 69 12.84 21.57 13.99
N ASP A 70 13.22 20.35 14.35
CA ASP A 70 14.34 20.11 15.25
C ASP A 70 15.70 20.48 14.63
N SER A 71 15.84 20.28 13.31
CA SER A 71 17.06 20.57 12.54
C SER A 71 16.73 21.15 11.17
N ALA A 72 17.74 21.71 10.48
CA ALA A 72 17.59 22.18 9.11
C ALA A 72 17.33 20.99 8.16
N LEU A 73 16.47 21.20 7.16
CA LEU A 73 16.31 20.33 6.01
C LEU A 73 17.37 20.66 4.94
N ASP A 74 17.73 19.68 4.14
CA ASP A 74 18.54 19.88 2.95
C ASP A 74 17.67 20.48 1.82
N LEU A 75 17.74 21.80 1.65
CA LEU A 75 17.01 22.49 0.60
C LEU A 75 17.72 22.46 -0.75
N GLU A 76 19.04 22.17 -0.77
CA GLU A 76 19.82 22.17 -2.02
C GLU A 76 19.36 21.07 -2.97
N THR A 77 18.90 19.94 -2.43
CA THR A 77 18.34 18.83 -3.21
C THR A 77 17.10 19.25 -4.05
N TRP A 78 16.36 20.27 -3.59
CA TRP A 78 15.10 20.71 -4.17
C TRP A 78 15.18 22.08 -4.88
N ASP A 79 16.34 22.73 -4.91
CA ASP A 79 16.53 24.13 -5.36
C ASP A 79 16.42 24.30 -6.91
N THR A 80 16.00 23.29 -7.65
CA THR A 80 15.87 23.34 -9.11
C THR A 80 14.49 23.79 -9.60
N VAL A 81 13.56 24.12 -8.72
CA VAL A 81 12.16 24.42 -9.05
C VAL A 81 11.84 25.89 -8.86
N GLU A 82 11.18 26.51 -9.85
CA GLU A 82 10.89 27.98 -9.90
C GLU A 82 9.68 28.43 -9.05
N ASN A 83 8.99 27.51 -8.32
CA ASN A 83 7.72 27.78 -7.64
C ASN A 83 7.85 27.98 -6.13
N ASP A 84 6.73 28.32 -5.44
CA ASP A 84 6.62 28.42 -3.99
C ASP A 84 6.91 27.04 -3.37
N HIS A 85 8.12 26.88 -2.88
CA HIS A 85 8.70 25.57 -2.56
C HIS A 85 8.19 25.04 -1.22
N HIS A 86 7.51 23.91 -1.26
CA HIS A 86 6.99 23.18 -0.10
C HIS A 86 8.01 22.12 0.36
N TYR A 87 9.21 22.55 0.74
CA TYR A 87 10.33 21.65 1.05
C TYR A 87 10.06 20.61 2.13
N ILE A 88 9.24 20.94 3.15
CA ILE A 88 8.83 19.98 4.19
C ILE A 88 8.08 18.82 3.55
N ASP A 89 7.16 19.11 2.66
CA ASP A 89 6.31 18.11 2.03
C ASP A 89 7.06 17.31 0.98
N TYR A 90 8.02 17.91 0.26
CA TYR A 90 8.93 17.15 -0.60
C TYR A 90 9.75 16.12 0.19
N VAL A 91 10.32 16.53 1.33
CA VAL A 91 11.11 15.62 2.18
C VAL A 91 10.24 14.53 2.78
N ASN A 92 9.06 14.86 3.29
CA ASN A 92 8.15 13.89 3.88
C ASN A 92 7.68 12.87 2.82
N TYR A 93 7.19 13.35 1.69
CA TYR A 93 6.72 12.47 0.61
C TYR A 93 7.81 11.56 0.08
N SER A 94 9.02 12.08 -0.16
CA SER A 94 10.16 11.27 -0.62
C SER A 94 10.63 10.23 0.40
N SER A 95 10.36 10.45 1.69
CA SER A 95 10.72 9.50 2.75
C SER A 95 9.79 8.29 2.81
N ASN A 96 8.54 8.47 2.35
CA ASN A 96 7.49 7.46 2.42
C ASN A 96 7.29 6.74 1.06
N HIS A 97 7.84 7.30 -0.04
CA HIS A 97 7.64 6.78 -1.39
C HIS A 97 8.96 6.58 -2.12
N ASP A 98 9.16 5.42 -2.72
CA ASP A 98 10.36 5.12 -3.54
C ASP A 98 10.17 5.65 -4.97
N VAL A 99 10.20 6.97 -5.11
CA VAL A 99 10.02 7.69 -6.39
C VAL A 99 11.13 8.72 -6.61
N SER A 100 11.30 9.17 -7.85
CA SER A 100 12.32 10.18 -8.17
C SER A 100 11.96 11.56 -7.60
N ASN A 101 12.97 12.41 -7.33
CA ASN A 101 12.76 13.78 -6.86
C ASN A 101 11.86 14.60 -7.80
N GLU A 102 11.92 14.35 -9.12
CA GLU A 102 11.07 15.01 -10.11
C GLU A 102 9.59 14.62 -9.91
N GLN A 103 9.30 13.35 -9.63
CA GLN A 103 7.95 12.87 -9.34
C GLN A 103 7.44 13.41 -8.00
N VAL A 104 8.30 13.49 -6.97
CA VAL A 104 7.97 14.12 -5.69
C VAL A 104 7.53 15.56 -5.89
N VAL A 105 8.32 16.37 -6.60
CA VAL A 105 8.01 17.78 -6.87
C VAL A 105 6.72 17.90 -7.66
N GLN A 106 6.55 17.09 -8.72
CA GLN A 106 5.34 17.09 -9.52
C GLN A 106 4.10 16.79 -8.70
N TYR A 107 4.15 15.77 -7.85
CA TYR A 107 3.03 15.38 -6.99
C TYR A 107 2.68 16.50 -5.99
N VAL A 108 3.65 16.96 -5.22
CA VAL A 108 3.44 17.96 -4.17
C VAL A 108 2.98 19.31 -4.76
N ASP A 109 3.59 19.77 -5.85
CA ASP A 109 3.17 21.03 -6.48
C ASP A 109 1.75 20.92 -7.04
N SER A 110 1.40 19.81 -7.70
CA SER A 110 0.04 19.56 -8.17
C SER A 110 -0.99 19.53 -7.03
N PHE A 111 -0.63 18.92 -5.89
CA PHE A 111 -1.47 18.96 -4.70
C PHE A 111 -1.73 20.41 -4.23
N TYR A 112 -0.70 21.25 -4.18
CA TYR A 112 -0.87 22.64 -3.73
C TYR A 112 -1.68 23.51 -4.70
N GLU A 113 -1.77 23.14 -5.97
CA GLU A 113 -2.73 23.76 -6.91
C GLU A 113 -4.19 23.50 -6.50
N LEU A 114 -4.47 22.35 -5.86
CA LEU A 114 -5.80 21.96 -5.39
C LEU A 114 -6.08 22.39 -3.95
N TYR A 115 -5.04 22.56 -3.12
CA TYR A 115 -5.19 22.75 -1.67
C TYR A 115 -6.14 23.89 -1.29
N GLY A 116 -6.12 25.01 -2.00
CA GLY A 116 -7.04 26.12 -1.72
C GLY A 116 -8.53 25.75 -1.84
N GLN A 117 -8.89 24.76 -2.66
CA GLN A 117 -10.25 24.25 -2.79
C GLN A 117 -10.55 23.22 -1.70
N LEU A 118 -9.58 22.39 -1.37
CA LEU A 118 -9.67 21.42 -0.26
C LEU A 118 -9.82 22.14 1.09
N GLU A 119 -9.06 23.21 1.32
CA GLU A 119 -9.19 24.04 2.53
C GLU A 119 -10.60 24.63 2.67
N GLN A 120 -11.18 25.12 1.56
CA GLN A 120 -12.57 25.63 1.54
C GLN A 120 -13.59 24.51 1.80
N ALA A 121 -13.26 23.28 1.44
CA ALA A 121 -14.07 22.09 1.71
C ALA A 121 -13.86 21.52 3.13
N GLY A 122 -13.01 22.15 3.96
CA GLY A 122 -12.81 21.82 5.36
C GLY A 122 -11.63 20.89 5.66
N PHE A 123 -10.78 20.59 4.65
CA PHE A 123 -9.55 19.82 4.86
C PHE A 123 -8.46 20.71 5.48
N SER A 124 -7.88 20.29 6.59
CA SER A 124 -6.68 20.92 7.14
C SER A 124 -5.44 20.51 6.36
N ILE A 125 -4.37 21.28 6.42
CA ILE A 125 -3.11 20.90 5.77
C ILE A 125 -2.51 19.64 6.41
N GLU A 126 -2.68 19.47 7.72
CA GLU A 126 -2.23 18.29 8.43
C GLU A 126 -2.96 17.04 7.95
N THR A 127 -4.30 17.11 7.83
CA THR A 127 -5.11 16.02 7.26
C THR A 127 -4.70 15.69 5.83
N CYS A 128 -4.49 16.71 4.99
CA CYS A 128 -4.05 16.49 3.62
C CYS A 128 -2.68 15.80 3.56
N ARG A 129 -1.74 16.19 4.43
CA ARG A 129 -0.41 15.54 4.53
C ARG A 129 -0.49 14.07 4.88
N GLU A 130 -1.38 13.70 5.79
CA GLU A 130 -1.66 12.29 6.11
C GLU A 130 -2.26 11.54 4.90
N LEU A 131 -3.19 12.17 4.19
CA LEU A 131 -3.81 11.58 3.02
C LEU A 131 -2.89 11.49 1.79
N MET A 132 -1.83 12.32 1.68
CA MET A 132 -0.83 12.24 0.62
C MET A 132 -0.07 10.91 0.61
N ASP A 133 -0.04 10.17 1.72
CA ASP A 133 0.57 8.86 1.79
C ASP A 133 -0.27 7.76 1.11
N SER A 134 -1.56 8.00 0.88
CA SER A 134 -2.50 7.00 0.34
C SER A 134 -3.28 7.45 -0.89
N LEU A 135 -3.45 8.75 -1.11
CA LEU A 135 -4.23 9.30 -2.22
C LEU A 135 -3.33 9.81 -3.35
N THR A 136 -3.80 9.60 -4.57
CA THR A 136 -3.20 10.19 -5.78
C THR A 136 -3.70 11.63 -6.00
N ILE A 137 -3.07 12.36 -6.91
CA ILE A 137 -3.57 13.69 -7.33
C ILE A 137 -4.95 13.58 -7.97
N ASP A 138 -5.20 12.52 -8.73
CA ASP A 138 -6.51 12.27 -9.34
C ASP A 138 -7.60 12.05 -8.28
N ASP A 139 -7.28 11.43 -7.15
CA ASP A 139 -8.20 11.27 -6.02
C ASP A 139 -8.53 12.62 -5.37
N PHE A 140 -7.53 13.46 -5.11
CA PHE A 140 -7.76 14.82 -4.61
C PHE A 140 -8.58 15.66 -5.61
N GLN A 141 -8.31 15.53 -6.90
CA GLN A 141 -9.09 16.20 -7.94
C GLN A 141 -10.54 15.70 -7.95
N ALA A 142 -10.76 14.38 -7.83
CA ALA A 142 -12.09 13.79 -7.77
C ALA A 142 -12.90 14.29 -6.55
N ILE A 143 -12.26 14.42 -5.39
CA ILE A 143 -12.87 15.02 -4.19
C ILE A 143 -13.32 16.46 -4.46
N VAL A 144 -12.45 17.26 -5.07
CA VAL A 144 -12.74 18.66 -5.42
C VAL A 144 -13.87 18.75 -6.45
N ASP A 145 -13.83 17.97 -7.52
CA ASP A 145 -14.79 17.97 -8.60
C ASP A 145 -16.19 17.53 -8.15
N ALA A 146 -16.25 16.54 -7.24
CA ALA A 146 -17.49 16.10 -6.62
C ALA A 146 -18.06 17.12 -5.61
N GLY A 147 -17.25 18.06 -5.15
CA GLY A 147 -17.63 19.07 -4.16
C GLY A 147 -17.83 18.48 -2.75
N TYR A 148 -17.17 17.36 -2.44
CA TYR A 148 -17.26 16.75 -1.11
C TYR A 148 -16.63 17.65 -0.05
N LYS A 149 -17.27 17.69 1.13
CA LYS A 149 -16.68 18.30 2.31
C LYS A 149 -16.01 17.24 3.16
N TYR A 150 -14.94 17.62 3.83
CA TYR A 150 -14.21 16.70 4.71
C TYR A 150 -15.13 16.04 5.74
N GLU A 151 -16.01 16.81 6.37
CA GLU A 151 -16.96 16.30 7.39
C GLU A 151 -17.90 15.21 6.87
N ASP A 152 -18.19 15.18 5.56
CA ASP A 152 -19.10 14.22 4.93
C ASP A 152 -18.40 12.91 4.56
N ILE A 153 -17.09 12.95 4.30
CA ILE A 153 -16.35 11.79 3.73
C ILE A 153 -15.19 11.30 4.62
N GLN A 154 -14.82 12.02 5.69
CA GLN A 154 -13.70 11.64 6.55
C GLN A 154 -13.78 10.20 7.05
N GLY A 155 -14.98 9.73 7.40
CA GLY A 155 -15.17 8.37 7.88
C GLY A 155 -14.85 7.28 6.86
N TYR A 156 -14.85 7.59 5.57
CA TYR A 156 -14.42 6.68 4.50
C TYR A 156 -12.92 6.79 4.26
N LEU A 157 -12.37 8.02 4.26
CA LEU A 157 -10.95 8.27 3.99
C LEU A 157 -10.03 7.63 5.02
N ASP A 158 -10.52 7.43 6.25
CA ASP A 158 -9.78 6.74 7.33
C ASP A 158 -9.74 5.20 7.16
N ILE A 159 -10.49 4.67 6.17
CA ILE A 159 -10.55 3.22 5.94
C ILE A 159 -9.48 2.83 4.94
N ASN A 160 -8.63 1.91 5.36
CA ASN A 160 -7.62 1.36 4.49
C ASN A 160 -8.25 0.63 3.28
N GLY A 161 -7.75 0.93 2.09
CA GLY A 161 -8.31 0.40 0.85
C GLY A 161 -9.56 1.15 0.35
N VAL A 162 -9.88 2.33 0.87
CA VAL A 162 -10.94 3.16 0.30
C VAL A 162 -10.64 3.50 -1.16
N ILE A 163 -11.66 3.40 -2.01
CA ILE A 163 -11.59 3.80 -3.42
C ILE A 163 -12.36 5.12 -3.56
N VAL A 164 -11.64 6.22 -3.81
CA VAL A 164 -12.23 7.57 -3.81
C VAL A 164 -13.32 7.73 -4.86
N SER A 165 -13.21 7.10 -6.02
CA SER A 165 -14.25 7.11 -7.07
C SER A 165 -15.56 6.47 -6.61
N ASP A 166 -15.54 5.61 -5.60
CA ASP A 166 -16.71 4.89 -5.11
C ASP A 166 -17.43 5.62 -3.96
N ILE A 167 -16.92 6.77 -3.48
CA ILE A 167 -17.47 7.52 -2.34
C ILE A 167 -18.97 7.81 -2.52
N ALA A 168 -19.41 8.16 -3.72
CA ALA A 168 -20.83 8.38 -3.99
C ALA A 168 -21.68 7.13 -3.69
N ALA A 169 -21.19 5.95 -4.12
CA ALA A 169 -21.88 4.69 -3.86
C ALA A 169 -21.83 4.30 -2.37
N TYR A 170 -20.76 4.64 -1.65
CA TYR A 170 -20.70 4.44 -0.19
C TYR A 170 -21.77 5.26 0.52
N ILE A 171 -21.90 6.54 0.19
CA ILE A 171 -22.94 7.43 0.75
C ILE A 171 -24.33 6.90 0.41
N ASP A 172 -24.57 6.54 -0.84
CA ASP A 172 -25.87 6.05 -1.32
C ASP A 172 -26.26 4.69 -0.68
N SER A 173 -25.29 3.88 -0.25
CA SER A 173 -25.55 2.60 0.43
C SER A 173 -26.27 2.79 1.76
N GLY A 174 -26.07 3.94 2.43
CA GLY A 174 -26.61 4.21 3.77
C GLY A 174 -26.07 3.30 4.88
N LEU A 175 -24.98 2.58 4.61
CA LEU A 175 -24.29 1.72 5.58
C LEU A 175 -23.28 2.54 6.41
N ASP A 176 -22.80 1.96 7.50
CA ASP A 176 -21.63 2.50 8.20
C ASP A 176 -20.43 2.51 7.27
N PRO A 177 -19.48 3.46 7.39
CA PRO A 177 -18.38 3.62 6.42
C PRO A 177 -17.59 2.34 6.11
N LEU A 178 -17.21 1.56 7.11
CA LEU A 178 -16.50 0.30 6.91
C LEU A 178 -17.35 -0.70 6.10
N ASP A 179 -18.61 -0.89 6.49
CA ASP A 179 -19.52 -1.79 5.79
C ASP A 179 -19.80 -1.30 4.37
N ALA A 180 -19.87 0.01 4.14
CA ALA A 180 -20.06 0.59 2.82
C ALA A 180 -18.85 0.28 1.91
N VAL A 181 -17.62 0.56 2.37
CA VAL A 181 -16.39 0.24 1.63
C VAL A 181 -16.31 -1.25 1.34
N MET A 182 -16.56 -2.10 2.34
CA MET A 182 -16.52 -3.54 2.17
C MET A 182 -17.55 -4.06 1.16
N ASN A 183 -18.79 -3.59 1.23
CA ASN A 183 -19.86 -4.10 0.37
C ASN A 183 -19.81 -3.56 -1.07
N VAL A 184 -19.33 -2.32 -1.26
CA VAL A 184 -19.27 -1.67 -2.57
C VAL A 184 -18.00 -2.05 -3.32
N SER A 185 -16.84 -1.83 -2.69
CA SER A 185 -15.54 -1.98 -3.37
C SER A 185 -14.93 -3.38 -3.19
N TYR A 186 -15.28 -4.09 -2.11
CA TYR A 186 -14.72 -5.40 -1.78
C TYR A 186 -15.79 -6.48 -1.56
N PRO A 187 -16.77 -6.63 -2.47
CA PRO A 187 -17.86 -7.60 -2.31
C PRO A 187 -17.39 -9.05 -2.25
N PHE A 188 -16.13 -9.34 -2.64
CA PHE A 188 -15.52 -10.66 -2.52
C PHE A 188 -15.12 -11.04 -1.09
N ILE A 189 -15.09 -10.08 -0.15
CA ILE A 189 -14.92 -10.35 1.29
C ILE A 189 -16.32 -10.50 1.91
N ASP A 190 -17.08 -11.46 1.42
CA ASP A 190 -18.39 -11.80 1.96
C ASP A 190 -18.31 -13.08 2.79
N SER A 191 -18.23 -12.91 4.11
CA SER A 191 -18.19 -14.02 5.08
C SER A 191 -19.40 -14.97 5.02
N GLN A 192 -20.48 -14.56 4.36
CA GLN A 192 -21.71 -15.34 4.26
C GLN A 192 -21.93 -15.99 2.91
N ASN A 193 -21.01 -15.77 1.97
CA ASN A 193 -21.07 -16.29 0.59
C ASN A 193 -22.39 -15.95 -0.12
N THR A 194 -22.91 -14.74 0.13
CA THR A 194 -24.21 -14.26 -0.35
C THR A 194 -24.14 -13.56 -1.70
N ILE A 195 -22.94 -13.46 -2.30
CA ILE A 195 -22.74 -12.84 -3.61
C ILE A 195 -23.59 -13.53 -4.65
N THR A 196 -24.54 -12.81 -5.23
CA THR A 196 -25.39 -13.26 -6.32
C THR A 196 -24.98 -12.68 -7.67
N THR A 197 -24.10 -11.69 -7.67
CA THR A 197 -23.56 -11.05 -8.87
C THR A 197 -22.30 -11.79 -9.32
N ASN A 198 -22.21 -12.08 -10.61
CA ASN A 198 -21.01 -12.66 -11.19
C ASN A 198 -20.18 -11.54 -11.84
N TYR A 199 -18.97 -11.35 -11.35
CA TYR A 199 -18.00 -10.42 -11.91
C TYR A 199 -17.02 -11.18 -12.81
N GLN A 200 -16.71 -10.60 -13.96
CA GLN A 200 -15.66 -11.08 -14.84
C GLN A 200 -14.39 -10.27 -14.63
N ILE A 201 -13.29 -10.95 -14.39
CA ILE A 201 -11.96 -10.38 -14.30
C ILE A 201 -11.48 -10.10 -15.73
N MET A 202 -11.16 -8.84 -16.03
CA MET A 202 -10.75 -8.40 -17.37
C MET A 202 -9.24 -8.52 -17.62
N GLU A 203 -8.44 -8.53 -16.55
CA GLU A 203 -6.98 -8.60 -16.58
C GLU A 203 -6.48 -9.82 -15.81
N PRO A 204 -6.78 -11.05 -16.28
CA PRO A 204 -6.49 -12.28 -15.54
C PRO A 204 -5.00 -12.62 -15.47
N ASP A 205 -4.13 -11.86 -16.16
CA ASP A 205 -2.67 -12.04 -16.12
C ASP A 205 -2.01 -11.39 -14.90
N ASP A 206 -2.70 -10.52 -14.17
CA ASP A 206 -2.20 -9.94 -12.93
C ASP A 206 -2.01 -11.05 -11.87
N LEU A 207 -0.88 -11.00 -11.14
CA LEU A 207 -0.54 -12.01 -10.12
C LEU A 207 -1.48 -11.99 -8.91
N LEU A 208 -2.11 -10.87 -8.66
CA LEU A 208 -2.94 -10.63 -7.48
C LEU A 208 -4.45 -10.81 -7.76
N VAL A 209 -4.83 -11.22 -8.99
CA VAL A 209 -6.25 -11.43 -9.29
C VAL A 209 -6.88 -12.45 -8.33
N LEU A 210 -8.06 -12.12 -7.86
CA LEU A 210 -8.82 -12.92 -6.92
C LEU A 210 -9.91 -13.70 -7.66
N VAL A 211 -9.65 -14.98 -7.94
CA VAL A 211 -10.63 -15.90 -8.53
C VAL A 211 -11.28 -16.70 -7.42
N LYS A 212 -12.59 -16.58 -7.29
CA LYS A 212 -13.43 -17.32 -6.32
C LYS A 212 -14.90 -17.24 -6.72
N HIS A 213 -15.78 -17.81 -5.91
CA HIS A 213 -17.23 -17.70 -6.15
C HIS A 213 -17.66 -16.24 -6.41
N GLY A 214 -18.33 -15.99 -7.51
CA GLY A 214 -18.76 -14.67 -7.94
C GLY A 214 -17.69 -13.86 -8.70
N PHE A 215 -16.43 -14.28 -8.73
CA PHE A 215 -15.32 -13.59 -9.41
C PHE A 215 -14.57 -14.58 -10.29
N GLY A 216 -14.86 -14.54 -11.58
CA GLY A 216 -14.40 -15.54 -12.53
C GLY A 216 -13.61 -14.98 -13.69
N VAL A 217 -12.91 -15.88 -14.38
CA VAL A 217 -12.21 -15.59 -15.63
C VAL A 217 -13.02 -16.15 -16.82
N SER A 218 -12.76 -15.62 -18.01
CA SER A 218 -13.42 -16.10 -19.23
C SER A 218 -13.15 -17.57 -19.49
N SER A 219 -14.12 -18.28 -20.08
CA SER A 219 -13.98 -19.69 -20.43
C SER A 219 -12.87 -19.96 -21.46
N ASP A 220 -12.53 -18.97 -22.27
CA ASP A 220 -11.48 -19.04 -23.29
C ASP A 220 -10.12 -18.53 -22.81
N TYR A 221 -10.02 -18.12 -21.53
CA TYR A 221 -8.76 -17.67 -20.98
C TYR A 221 -7.80 -18.83 -20.75
N VAL A 222 -6.63 -18.73 -21.36
CA VAL A 222 -5.47 -19.61 -21.20
C VAL A 222 -4.24 -18.74 -21.07
N PRO A 223 -3.45 -18.85 -19.98
CA PRO A 223 -2.20 -18.10 -19.86
C PRO A 223 -1.22 -18.38 -21.01
N ASP A 224 -0.61 -17.34 -21.57
CA ASP A 224 0.28 -17.46 -22.73
C ASP A 224 1.65 -18.07 -22.36
N ASP A 225 2.04 -18.02 -21.09
CA ASP A 225 3.37 -18.36 -20.57
C ASP A 225 3.40 -19.68 -19.79
N LEU A 226 2.45 -20.58 -20.02
CA LEU A 226 2.42 -21.91 -19.38
C LEU A 226 3.63 -22.76 -19.78
N VAL A 227 4.34 -23.26 -18.77
CA VAL A 227 5.50 -24.17 -18.92
C VAL A 227 5.33 -25.39 -18.01
N SER A 228 5.86 -26.54 -18.45
CA SER A 228 5.91 -27.75 -17.62
C SER A 228 7.02 -27.63 -16.58
N THR A 229 6.73 -28.04 -15.34
CA THR A 229 7.71 -28.14 -14.26
C THR A 229 8.48 -29.46 -14.32
N ASN A 230 9.67 -29.49 -13.72
CA ASN A 230 10.48 -30.70 -13.53
C ASN A 230 10.31 -31.35 -12.15
N ILE A 231 9.19 -31.04 -11.48
CA ILE A 231 8.88 -31.57 -10.15
C ILE A 231 8.18 -32.92 -10.28
N MET A 232 8.32 -33.79 -9.29
CA MET A 232 7.57 -35.04 -9.19
C MET A 232 6.07 -34.76 -9.30
N VAL A 233 5.37 -35.56 -10.07
CA VAL A 233 3.90 -35.48 -10.25
C VAL A 233 3.29 -36.74 -9.67
N SER A 234 2.18 -36.61 -8.94
CA SER A 234 1.38 -37.75 -8.52
C SER A 234 0.66 -38.39 -9.71
N ASP A 235 0.31 -39.65 -9.61
CA ASP A 235 -0.42 -40.36 -10.67
C ASP A 235 -1.81 -39.74 -11.00
N SER A 236 -2.29 -38.87 -10.14
CA SER A 236 -3.60 -38.19 -10.29
C SER A 236 -3.58 -36.93 -11.16
N ASN A 237 -2.40 -36.36 -11.46
CA ASN A 237 -2.31 -35.14 -12.27
C ASN A 237 -1.62 -35.38 -13.62
N PRO A 238 -2.35 -35.26 -14.74
CA PRO A 238 -1.77 -35.38 -16.07
C PRO A 238 -1.06 -34.12 -16.59
N ASP A 239 -1.30 -32.90 -16.00
CA ASP A 239 -0.76 -31.63 -16.50
C ASP A 239 -0.06 -30.83 -15.40
N PRO A 240 1.30 -30.89 -15.28
CA PRO A 240 2.06 -30.17 -14.29
C PRO A 240 2.43 -28.75 -14.72
N ARG A 241 1.73 -28.14 -15.67
CA ARG A 241 2.05 -26.78 -16.15
C ARG A 241 1.64 -25.72 -15.13
N LEU A 242 2.44 -24.68 -15.05
CA LEU A 242 2.17 -23.41 -14.38
C LEU A 242 2.64 -22.27 -15.27
N ARG A 243 2.23 -21.05 -14.98
CA ARG A 243 2.85 -19.87 -15.57
C ARG A 243 4.34 -19.87 -15.23
N LYS A 244 5.14 -19.38 -16.16
CA LYS A 244 6.59 -19.51 -16.12
C LYS A 244 7.22 -19.08 -14.80
N GLU A 245 6.83 -17.91 -14.30
CA GLU A 245 7.36 -17.37 -13.05
C GLU A 245 7.01 -18.27 -11.85
N ALA A 246 5.77 -18.71 -11.74
CA ALA A 246 5.32 -19.63 -10.71
C ALA A 246 6.02 -21.00 -10.81
N ALA A 247 6.24 -21.51 -12.03
CA ALA A 247 6.95 -22.76 -12.26
C ALA A 247 8.41 -22.69 -11.80
N GLU A 248 9.14 -21.65 -12.17
CA GLU A 248 10.53 -21.41 -11.77
C GLU A 248 10.67 -21.27 -10.25
N ALA A 249 9.74 -20.55 -9.61
CA ALA A 249 9.68 -20.39 -8.16
C ALA A 249 9.40 -21.71 -7.44
N LEU A 250 8.45 -22.51 -7.95
CA LEU A 250 8.10 -23.81 -7.38
C LEU A 250 9.24 -24.83 -7.52
N GLU A 251 9.93 -24.86 -8.66
CA GLU A 251 11.11 -25.71 -8.88
C GLU A 251 12.22 -25.37 -7.89
N LYS A 252 12.45 -24.06 -7.65
CA LYS A 252 13.43 -23.59 -6.66
C LYS A 252 13.04 -24.00 -5.24
N MET A 253 11.77 -23.83 -4.88
CA MET A 253 11.25 -24.27 -3.58
C MET A 253 11.44 -25.78 -3.37
N ALA A 254 11.07 -26.60 -4.35
CA ALA A 254 11.22 -28.04 -4.28
C ALA A 254 12.70 -28.49 -4.22
N GLU A 255 13.60 -27.80 -4.92
CA GLU A 255 15.04 -28.04 -4.87
C GLU A 255 15.59 -27.77 -3.45
N ASP A 256 15.19 -26.66 -2.83
CA ASP A 256 15.67 -26.28 -1.50
C ASP A 256 15.06 -27.18 -0.42
N ALA A 257 13.77 -27.52 -0.51
CA ALA A 257 13.14 -28.52 0.33
C ALA A 257 13.89 -29.87 0.28
N SER A 258 14.28 -30.31 -0.93
CA SER A 258 15.01 -31.56 -1.12
C SER A 258 16.39 -31.55 -0.46
N LYS A 259 17.08 -30.42 -0.37
CA LYS A 259 18.36 -30.28 0.34
C LYS A 259 18.21 -30.49 1.86
N GLU A 260 17.03 -30.23 2.38
CA GLU A 260 16.67 -30.38 3.78
C GLU A 260 16.01 -31.75 4.08
N GLY A 261 15.79 -32.56 3.05
CA GLY A 261 15.29 -33.94 3.18
C GLY A 261 13.78 -34.07 2.94
N TYR A 262 13.10 -33.01 2.49
CA TYR A 262 11.70 -33.04 2.14
C TYR A 262 11.51 -33.27 0.63
N THR A 263 10.41 -33.89 0.21
CA THR A 263 10.19 -34.23 -1.20
C THR A 263 8.82 -33.81 -1.68
N LEU A 264 8.73 -32.58 -2.18
CA LEU A 264 7.50 -32.02 -2.70
C LEU A 264 7.13 -32.64 -4.05
N ALA A 265 5.85 -32.84 -4.27
CA ALA A 265 5.27 -33.32 -5.53
C ALA A 265 4.00 -32.53 -5.88
N ILE A 266 3.70 -32.46 -7.16
CA ILE A 266 2.47 -31.82 -7.67
C ILE A 266 1.36 -32.86 -7.71
N ASN A 267 0.22 -32.53 -7.10
CA ASN A 267 -1.01 -33.30 -7.21
C ASN A 267 -1.97 -32.72 -8.25
N SER A 268 -2.03 -31.37 -8.38
CA SER A 268 -2.78 -30.65 -9.40
C SER A 268 -2.09 -29.32 -9.68
N ALA A 269 -2.05 -28.87 -10.93
CA ALA A 269 -1.50 -27.56 -11.29
C ALA A 269 -2.45 -26.84 -12.26
N TYR A 270 -2.02 -26.43 -13.47
CA TYR A 270 -2.92 -25.81 -14.41
C TYR A 270 -4.12 -26.74 -14.74
N ARG A 271 -5.31 -26.14 -14.80
CA ARG A 271 -6.53 -26.82 -15.21
C ARG A 271 -7.33 -25.89 -16.12
N SER A 272 -7.57 -26.30 -17.36
CA SER A 272 -8.37 -25.51 -18.29
C SER A 272 -9.82 -25.41 -17.82
N TYR A 273 -10.60 -24.53 -18.45
CA TYR A 273 -12.04 -24.44 -18.20
C TYR A 273 -12.74 -25.78 -18.45
N GLU A 274 -12.39 -26.46 -19.57
CA GLU A 274 -12.97 -27.75 -19.96
C GLU A 274 -12.59 -28.85 -18.98
N ASP A 275 -11.35 -28.87 -18.50
CA ASP A 275 -10.90 -29.85 -17.49
C ASP A 275 -11.61 -29.59 -16.15
N GLN A 276 -11.79 -28.34 -15.75
CA GLN A 276 -12.58 -27.98 -14.57
C GLN A 276 -14.04 -28.40 -14.72
N GLN A 277 -14.62 -28.24 -15.90
CA GLN A 277 -16.00 -28.73 -16.19
C GLN A 277 -16.10 -30.22 -16.01
N ALA A 278 -15.10 -30.98 -16.48
CA ALA A 278 -15.12 -32.45 -16.34
C ALA A 278 -15.06 -32.87 -14.86
N VAL A 279 -14.17 -32.20 -14.05
CA VAL A 279 -14.09 -32.43 -12.60
C VAL A 279 -15.41 -32.07 -11.92
N TYR A 280 -15.99 -30.93 -12.28
CA TYR A 280 -17.27 -30.49 -11.73
C TYR A 280 -18.39 -31.49 -12.00
N ASP A 281 -18.52 -31.96 -13.23
CA ASP A 281 -19.52 -32.95 -13.62
C ASP A 281 -19.35 -34.31 -12.89
N GLU A 282 -18.09 -34.71 -12.66
CA GLU A 282 -17.75 -35.90 -11.88
C GLU A 282 -18.23 -35.80 -10.42
N TYR A 283 -17.94 -34.65 -9.75
CA TYR A 283 -18.36 -34.42 -8.38
C TYR A 283 -19.90 -34.40 -8.25
N PHE A 284 -20.59 -33.75 -9.19
CA PHE A 284 -22.05 -33.69 -9.20
C PHE A 284 -22.72 -35.04 -9.56
N ALA A 285 -21.96 -35.95 -10.17
CA ALA A 285 -22.41 -37.33 -10.38
C ALA A 285 -22.20 -38.23 -9.15
N MET A 286 -21.18 -37.91 -8.33
CA MET A 286 -20.83 -38.72 -7.15
C MET A 286 -21.52 -38.28 -5.85
N TYR A 287 -21.80 -37.01 -5.71
CA TYR A 287 -22.30 -36.39 -4.47
C TYR A 287 -23.66 -35.70 -4.73
N ASP A 288 -24.40 -35.42 -3.67
CA ASP A 288 -25.55 -34.52 -3.76
C ASP A 288 -25.09 -33.06 -4.10
N PRO A 289 -25.97 -32.25 -4.71
CA PRO A 289 -25.59 -30.94 -5.23
C PRO A 289 -24.99 -30.00 -4.18
N VAL A 290 -25.41 -30.07 -2.93
CA VAL A 290 -24.88 -29.19 -1.85
C VAL A 290 -23.46 -29.62 -1.49
N THR A 291 -23.23 -30.91 -1.33
CA THR A 291 -21.91 -31.47 -1.05
C THR A 291 -20.96 -31.21 -2.22
N ALA A 292 -21.40 -31.50 -3.46
CA ALA A 292 -20.58 -31.23 -4.65
C ALA A 292 -20.16 -29.76 -4.75
N ALA A 293 -21.08 -28.82 -4.59
CA ALA A 293 -20.81 -27.38 -4.64
C ALA A 293 -19.83 -26.90 -3.54
N SER A 294 -19.72 -27.61 -2.44
CA SER A 294 -18.77 -27.30 -1.37
C SER A 294 -17.36 -27.85 -1.61
N LEU A 295 -17.21 -28.82 -2.52
CA LEU A 295 -15.95 -29.54 -2.76
C LEU A 295 -15.25 -29.14 -4.06
N VAL A 296 -15.97 -28.55 -5.03
CA VAL A 296 -15.42 -28.24 -6.34
C VAL A 296 -15.87 -26.87 -6.81
N ALA A 297 -14.93 -26.05 -7.29
CA ALA A 297 -15.23 -24.76 -7.87
C ALA A 297 -15.97 -24.91 -9.21
N VAL A 298 -16.92 -23.99 -9.45
CA VAL A 298 -17.58 -23.87 -10.76
C VAL A 298 -16.52 -23.54 -11.82
N PRO A 299 -16.62 -24.09 -13.06
CA PRO A 299 -15.71 -23.70 -14.15
C PRO A 299 -15.67 -22.19 -14.38
N GLY A 300 -14.47 -21.64 -14.55
CA GLY A 300 -14.23 -20.20 -14.61
C GLY A 300 -13.96 -19.54 -13.24
N TYR A 301 -14.28 -20.23 -12.14
CA TYR A 301 -14.10 -19.73 -10.77
C TYR A 301 -13.03 -20.50 -9.97
N SER A 302 -12.16 -21.23 -10.67
CA SER A 302 -11.04 -21.98 -10.09
C SER A 302 -9.72 -21.26 -10.36
N GLU A 303 -8.91 -21.06 -9.33
CA GLU A 303 -7.58 -20.45 -9.46
C GLU A 303 -6.61 -21.29 -10.31
N HIS A 304 -6.86 -22.59 -10.47
CA HIS A 304 -6.06 -23.46 -11.36
C HIS A 304 -6.08 -22.99 -12.82
N GLN A 305 -7.15 -22.32 -13.28
CA GLN A 305 -7.22 -21.77 -14.63
C GLN A 305 -6.24 -20.61 -14.85
N LEU A 306 -5.81 -19.93 -13.78
CA LEU A 306 -4.79 -18.89 -13.86
C LEU A 306 -3.38 -19.45 -14.13
N GLY A 307 -3.13 -20.73 -13.90
CA GLY A 307 -1.77 -21.29 -13.93
C GLY A 307 -0.86 -20.75 -12.81
N LEU A 308 -1.45 -20.19 -11.76
CA LEU A 308 -0.75 -19.62 -10.59
C LEU A 308 -0.94 -20.44 -9.31
N SER A 309 -1.82 -21.45 -9.34
CA SER A 309 -2.11 -22.29 -8.18
C SER A 309 -1.64 -23.72 -8.41
N VAL A 310 -1.23 -24.35 -7.33
CA VAL A 310 -0.76 -25.73 -7.29
C VAL A 310 -1.27 -26.42 -6.03
N ASP A 311 -1.80 -27.64 -6.22
CA ASP A 311 -2.05 -28.55 -5.12
C ASP A 311 -0.79 -29.41 -4.90
N LEU A 312 -0.17 -29.20 -3.75
CA LEU A 312 1.04 -29.93 -3.34
C LEU A 312 0.69 -31.24 -2.62
N THR A 313 1.56 -32.20 -2.80
CA THR A 313 1.67 -33.42 -2.01
C THR A 313 3.14 -33.72 -1.78
N CYS A 314 3.45 -34.86 -1.18
CA CYS A 314 4.83 -35.30 -1.00
C CYS A 314 4.98 -36.79 -1.29
N LYS A 315 6.24 -37.22 -1.43
CA LYS A 315 6.54 -38.62 -1.70
C LYS A 315 5.96 -39.56 -0.64
N ASP A 316 6.00 -39.16 0.63
CA ASP A 316 5.51 -39.99 1.73
C ASP A 316 3.99 -40.18 1.74
N VAL A 317 3.24 -39.18 1.22
CA VAL A 317 1.80 -39.33 0.96
C VAL A 317 1.54 -40.29 -0.21
N ILE A 318 2.31 -40.13 -1.31
CA ILE A 318 2.20 -41.02 -2.50
C ILE A 318 2.52 -42.48 -2.12
N ASP A 319 3.51 -42.67 -1.28
CA ASP A 319 3.91 -43.99 -0.79
C ASP A 319 2.96 -44.54 0.32
N GLY A 320 1.96 -43.77 0.74
CA GLY A 320 0.97 -44.18 1.75
C GLY A 320 1.47 -44.14 3.20
N VAL A 321 2.56 -43.43 3.49
CA VAL A 321 3.07 -43.19 4.85
C VAL A 321 2.16 -42.24 5.61
N TYR A 322 1.69 -41.18 4.96
CA TYR A 322 0.70 -40.25 5.46
C TYR A 322 -0.57 -40.31 4.63
N GLY A 323 -1.69 -39.95 5.24
CA GLY A 323 -2.99 -39.97 4.57
C GLY A 323 -3.23 -38.76 3.68
N VAL A 324 -2.77 -37.60 4.13
CA VAL A 324 -2.93 -36.30 3.43
C VAL A 324 -1.66 -35.45 3.62
N PHE A 325 -1.45 -34.49 2.74
CA PHE A 325 -0.27 -33.61 2.77
C PHE A 325 -0.15 -32.82 4.09
N GLY A 326 -1.28 -32.32 4.60
CA GLY A 326 -1.33 -31.56 5.85
C GLY A 326 -0.87 -32.32 7.11
N ASP A 327 -0.76 -33.66 7.05
CA ASP A 327 -0.27 -34.49 8.17
C ASP A 327 1.24 -34.79 8.06
N SER A 328 1.89 -34.33 6.98
CA SER A 328 3.29 -34.65 6.68
C SER A 328 4.27 -33.61 7.19
N PRO A 329 5.52 -33.98 7.53
CA PRO A 329 6.58 -33.01 7.82
C PRO A 329 6.91 -32.09 6.63
N ASP A 330 6.64 -32.52 5.41
CA ASP A 330 6.81 -31.71 4.19
C ASP A 330 5.85 -30.53 4.17
N TYR A 331 4.63 -30.70 4.71
CA TYR A 331 3.69 -29.59 4.92
C TYR A 331 4.23 -28.58 5.94
N ASP A 332 4.75 -29.03 7.07
CA ASP A 332 5.30 -28.15 8.11
C ASP A 332 6.44 -27.28 7.55
N TRP A 333 7.30 -27.88 6.72
CA TRP A 333 8.33 -27.13 6.01
C TRP A 333 7.73 -26.15 4.99
N THR A 334 6.77 -26.59 4.21
CA THR A 334 6.18 -25.80 3.14
C THR A 334 5.47 -24.56 3.68
N ILE A 335 4.65 -24.70 4.73
CA ILE A 335 3.94 -23.55 5.31
C ILE A 335 4.89 -22.52 5.92
N ALA A 336 6.06 -22.95 6.40
CA ALA A 336 7.07 -22.07 6.96
C ALA A 336 7.88 -21.30 5.89
N HIS A 337 8.03 -21.85 4.68
CA HIS A 337 8.97 -21.35 3.68
C HIS A 337 8.34 -20.92 2.35
N ALA A 338 7.09 -21.31 2.05
CA ALA A 338 6.47 -21.03 0.74
C ALA A 338 6.48 -19.53 0.35
N HIS A 339 6.33 -18.65 1.34
CA HIS A 339 6.33 -17.20 1.13
C HIS A 339 7.67 -16.67 0.59
N GLU A 340 8.79 -17.31 0.94
CA GLU A 340 10.14 -16.95 0.45
C GLU A 340 10.28 -17.18 -1.07
N TYR A 341 9.38 -18.00 -1.65
CA TYR A 341 9.29 -18.31 -3.08
C TYR A 341 8.07 -17.71 -3.76
N GLY A 342 7.35 -16.82 -3.08
CA GLY A 342 6.19 -16.12 -3.64
C GLY A 342 4.87 -16.90 -3.57
N PHE A 343 4.81 -18.00 -2.82
CA PHE A 343 3.58 -18.78 -2.62
C PHE A 343 2.95 -18.51 -1.25
N ILE A 344 1.63 -18.50 -1.21
CA ILE A 344 0.83 -18.45 0.02
C ILE A 344 0.02 -19.74 0.18
N LEU A 345 -0.21 -20.16 1.43
CA LEU A 345 -1.29 -21.10 1.75
C LEU A 345 -2.61 -20.35 1.52
N ARG A 346 -3.34 -20.72 0.47
CA ARG A 346 -4.47 -19.94 -0.01
C ARG A 346 -5.70 -19.98 0.90
N TYR A 347 -5.94 -21.13 1.53
CA TYR A 347 -7.14 -21.41 2.32
C TYR A 347 -6.78 -21.91 3.73
N PRO A 348 -6.28 -21.04 4.63
CA PRO A 348 -5.96 -21.41 6.01
C PRO A 348 -7.23 -21.76 6.81
N GLU A 349 -7.09 -22.60 7.84
CA GLU A 349 -8.19 -23.16 8.62
C GLU A 349 -9.07 -22.09 9.32
N ASP A 350 -8.44 -21.07 9.85
CA ASP A 350 -9.09 -20.00 10.63
C ASP A 350 -9.65 -18.86 9.75
N LYS A 351 -9.51 -18.93 8.42
CA LYS A 351 -9.87 -17.87 7.48
C LYS A 351 -11.03 -18.22 6.54
N THR A 352 -11.70 -19.35 6.75
CA THR A 352 -12.83 -19.79 5.91
C THR A 352 -13.91 -18.71 5.76
N ALA A 353 -14.17 -17.92 6.81
CA ALA A 353 -15.15 -16.83 6.76
C ALA A 353 -14.77 -15.72 5.76
N ILE A 354 -13.48 -15.55 5.45
CA ILE A 354 -12.97 -14.54 4.52
C ILE A 354 -12.83 -15.14 3.12
N THR A 355 -12.20 -16.30 3.02
CA THR A 355 -11.90 -16.94 1.74
C THR A 355 -13.15 -17.54 1.07
N GLY A 356 -14.15 -17.92 1.87
CA GLY A 356 -15.34 -18.66 1.41
C GLY A 356 -15.07 -20.13 1.10
N THR A 357 -13.82 -20.60 1.30
CA THR A 357 -13.38 -21.98 1.02
C THR A 357 -12.91 -22.63 2.32
N ALA A 358 -13.20 -23.90 2.51
CA ALA A 358 -12.70 -24.68 3.64
C ALA A 358 -11.18 -24.78 3.61
N ASN A 359 -10.57 -25.17 4.75
CA ASN A 359 -9.14 -25.38 4.81
C ASN A 359 -8.65 -26.40 3.76
N GLU A 360 -7.67 -25.99 2.99
CA GLU A 360 -6.99 -26.82 1.99
C GLU A 360 -5.47 -26.77 2.20
N PRO A 361 -4.89 -27.60 3.06
CA PRO A 361 -3.47 -27.55 3.38
C PRO A 361 -2.55 -27.83 2.18
N TRP A 362 -3.10 -28.36 1.10
CA TRP A 362 -2.39 -28.65 -0.15
C TRP A 362 -2.39 -27.49 -1.15
N HIS A 363 -3.35 -26.54 -1.09
CA HIS A 363 -3.56 -25.53 -2.11
C HIS A 363 -2.72 -24.27 -1.88
N TYR A 364 -1.73 -24.08 -2.73
CA TYR A 364 -0.82 -22.93 -2.72
C TYR A 364 -1.02 -22.05 -3.94
N ARG A 365 -1.04 -20.72 -3.72
CA ARG A 365 -1.18 -19.70 -4.76
C ARG A 365 0.07 -18.86 -4.85
N TYR A 366 0.60 -18.70 -6.09
CA TYR A 366 1.68 -17.77 -6.39
C TYR A 366 1.13 -16.34 -6.51
N VAL A 367 1.74 -15.41 -5.78
CA VAL A 367 1.38 -13.97 -5.74
C VAL A 367 2.62 -13.07 -5.84
N GLY A 368 3.82 -13.64 -6.06
CA GLY A 368 5.09 -12.95 -5.98
C GLY A 368 5.64 -12.86 -4.56
N VAL A 369 6.97 -12.74 -4.44
CA VAL A 369 7.68 -12.84 -3.14
C VAL A 369 7.27 -11.73 -2.18
N GLU A 370 7.12 -10.51 -2.67
CA GLU A 370 6.79 -9.34 -1.84
C GLU A 370 5.41 -9.51 -1.17
N ALA A 371 4.37 -9.76 -1.97
CA ALA A 371 3.02 -9.98 -1.46
C ALA A 371 2.94 -11.22 -0.57
N ALA A 372 3.59 -12.33 -0.97
CA ALA A 372 3.58 -13.56 -0.19
C ALA A 372 4.24 -13.38 1.19
N THR A 373 5.35 -12.64 1.25
CA THR A 373 6.05 -12.38 2.50
C THR A 373 5.20 -11.53 3.44
N GLU A 374 4.59 -10.47 2.94
CA GLU A 374 3.73 -9.63 3.76
C GLU A 374 2.48 -10.39 4.25
N ILE A 375 1.82 -11.15 3.37
CA ILE A 375 0.69 -12.02 3.73
C ILE A 375 1.08 -12.96 4.86
N TYR A 376 2.24 -13.60 4.75
CA TYR A 376 2.75 -14.52 5.77
C TYR A 376 3.04 -13.81 7.11
N GLU A 377 3.76 -12.69 7.09
CA GLU A 377 4.14 -11.93 8.29
C GLU A 377 2.93 -11.34 9.03
N LYS A 378 1.90 -10.94 8.29
CA LYS A 378 0.67 -10.35 8.86
C LYS A 378 -0.38 -11.41 9.22
N GLY A 379 -0.24 -12.64 8.77
CA GLY A 379 -1.25 -13.70 8.90
C GLY A 379 -2.52 -13.37 8.10
N TRP A 380 -2.36 -12.73 6.95
CA TRP A 380 -3.46 -12.34 6.06
C TRP A 380 -3.83 -13.45 5.07
N THR A 381 -4.98 -13.28 4.43
CA THR A 381 -5.37 -13.96 3.20
C THR A 381 -5.07 -13.05 2.00
N LEU A 382 -5.22 -13.56 0.78
CA LEU A 382 -5.14 -12.73 -0.44
C LEU A 382 -6.23 -11.65 -0.44
N GLU A 383 -7.43 -11.96 0.05
CA GLU A 383 -8.53 -11.00 0.20
C GLU A 383 -8.14 -9.84 1.13
N GLU A 384 -7.57 -10.13 2.30
CA GLU A 384 -7.13 -9.12 3.26
C GLU A 384 -5.98 -8.27 2.70
N TYR A 385 -5.04 -8.89 1.98
CA TYR A 385 -3.97 -8.17 1.29
C TYR A 385 -4.51 -7.19 0.26
N ILE A 386 -5.42 -7.64 -0.62
CA ILE A 386 -6.04 -6.81 -1.65
C ILE A 386 -6.89 -5.70 -1.01
N GLN A 387 -7.61 -5.99 0.06
CA GLN A 387 -8.35 -4.96 0.81
C GLN A 387 -7.41 -3.87 1.34
N HIS A 388 -6.21 -4.26 1.77
CA HIS A 388 -5.25 -3.33 2.37
C HIS A 388 -4.54 -2.44 1.34
N HIS A 389 -4.21 -3.01 0.18
CA HIS A 389 -3.43 -2.35 -0.87
C HIS A 389 -4.25 -1.86 -2.07
N GLY A 390 -5.53 -2.23 -2.14
CA GLY A 390 -6.34 -2.08 -3.33
C GLY A 390 -6.07 -3.18 -4.35
N PHE A 391 -6.84 -3.19 -5.44
CA PHE A 391 -6.59 -4.07 -6.58
C PHE A 391 -6.37 -3.23 -7.84
N THR A 392 -5.56 -3.77 -8.76
CA THR A 392 -5.11 -3.08 -9.98
C THR A 392 -5.84 -3.52 -11.24
N TYR A 393 -6.72 -4.52 -11.12
CA TYR A 393 -7.43 -5.12 -12.24
C TYR A 393 -8.89 -4.69 -12.34
N ASP A 394 -9.43 -4.66 -13.57
CA ASP A 394 -10.81 -4.26 -13.86
C ASP A 394 -11.80 -5.44 -13.63
N LEU A 395 -12.91 -5.16 -12.97
CA LEU A 395 -14.03 -6.08 -12.75
C LEU A 395 -15.26 -5.59 -13.50
N ARG A 396 -15.92 -6.48 -14.25
CA ARG A 396 -17.17 -6.16 -14.95
C ARG A 396 -18.27 -7.16 -14.57
N VAL A 397 -19.48 -6.65 -14.48
CA VAL A 397 -20.70 -7.43 -14.25
C VAL A 397 -21.18 -8.04 -15.54
#